data_cfc45709389ab4ede2075d0747a5acd8
#
_entry.id   cfc45709389ab4ede2075d0747a5acd8
#
_cell.length_a   1.000
_cell.length_b   1.000
_cell.length_c   1.000
_cell.angle_alpha   90.00
_cell.angle_beta   90.00
_cell.angle_gamma   90.00
#
_symmetry.space_group_name_H-M   'P 1'
#
loop_
_entity.id
_entity.type
_entity.pdbx_description
1 polymer ?
#
loop_
_entity_poly.entity_id
_entity_poly.type
_entity_poly.pdbx_seq_one_letter_code
_entity_poly.pdbx_strand_id
1 'polypeptide(L)'
;MRTAPFADDPNSESFGGAVALHEPFWAISLMQNLAKYVYKSKKWFEAYHFIPSNSPLRLNADTKLVGVAFAPDTVLGGIDTPNGRVELLQMVGITQRELDWLREDPTTQRVESLIDMMRKDNPLLITNLKRTKEYI
;
A
#
# COMPACT_ATOMS: atom_id res chain seq x y z
N MET A 1 1.80 -6.20 -0.38
CA MET A 1 2.11 -4.97 -1.15
C MET A 1 3.11 -5.30 -2.24
N ARG A 2 2.87 -4.85 -3.45
CA ARG A 2 3.84 -4.96 -4.54
C ARG A 2 4.53 -3.62 -4.70
N THR A 3 5.85 -3.61 -4.79
CA THR A 3 6.65 -2.39 -4.83
C THR A 3 7.54 -2.36 -6.06
N ALA A 4 7.69 -1.15 -6.64
CA ALA A 4 8.68 -0.94 -7.68
C ALA A 4 10.09 -0.89 -7.06
N PRO A 5 11.13 -1.33 -7.77
CA PRO A 5 12.50 -1.19 -7.31
C PRO A 5 12.85 0.28 -7.05
N PHE A 6 13.56 0.54 -5.96
CA PHE A 6 14.03 1.86 -5.59
C PHE A 6 15.55 1.82 -5.44
N ALA A 7 16.24 2.17 -6.52
CA ALA A 7 17.69 2.00 -6.64
C ALA A 7 18.49 2.83 -5.62
N ASP A 8 17.93 3.96 -5.19
CA ASP A 8 18.61 4.90 -4.28
C ASP A 8 18.13 4.73 -2.83
N ASP A 9 17.70 3.54 -2.45
CA ASP A 9 17.25 3.28 -1.09
C ASP A 9 18.47 3.22 -0.14
N PRO A 10 18.68 4.24 0.72
CA PRO A 10 19.82 4.25 1.64
C PRO A 10 19.74 3.13 2.68
N ASN A 11 18.57 2.56 2.91
CA ASN A 11 18.41 1.45 3.86
C ASN A 11 18.73 0.10 3.22
N SER A 12 18.84 0.03 1.91
CA SER A 12 19.14 -1.22 1.22
C SER A 12 20.54 -1.74 1.51
N GLU A 13 21.48 -0.86 1.82
CA GLU A 13 22.87 -1.22 2.12
C GLU A 13 23.08 -1.69 3.57
N SER A 14 22.13 -1.42 4.46
CA SER A 14 22.30 -1.66 5.89
C SER A 14 21.95 -3.09 6.31
N PHE A 15 21.44 -3.90 5.43
CA PHE A 15 20.90 -5.22 5.78
C PHE A 15 21.64 -6.35 5.03
N GLY A 16 22.79 -6.72 5.49
CA GLY A 16 23.45 -7.96 5.07
C GLY A 16 24.14 -7.96 3.71
N GLY A 17 24.48 -6.80 3.15
CA GLY A 17 25.30 -6.71 1.95
C GLY A 17 24.50 -6.63 0.64
N ALA A 18 25.08 -7.09 -0.46
CA ALA A 18 24.57 -6.88 -1.83
C ALA A 18 23.13 -7.37 -2.08
N VAL A 19 22.68 -8.37 -1.34
CA VAL A 19 21.31 -8.92 -1.46
C VAL A 19 20.27 -7.93 -0.98
N ALA A 20 20.61 -7.06 -0.04
CA ALA A 20 19.72 -6.09 0.55
C ALA A 20 19.35 -4.93 -0.38
N LEU A 21 20.05 -4.76 -1.49
CA LEU A 21 19.79 -3.69 -2.47
C LEU A 21 18.36 -3.69 -3.03
N HIS A 22 17.66 -4.81 -2.92
CA HIS A 22 16.33 -4.99 -3.48
C HIS A 22 15.23 -5.13 -2.44
N GLU A 23 15.57 -5.09 -1.15
CA GLU A 23 14.61 -5.27 -0.06
C GLU A 23 13.89 -3.96 0.26
N PRO A 24 12.55 -3.89 0.11
CA PRO A 24 11.80 -2.66 0.38
C PRO A 24 11.51 -2.50 1.88
N PHE A 25 12.51 -2.11 2.67
CA PHE A 25 12.36 -1.96 4.12
C PHE A 25 11.24 -1.01 4.54
N TRP A 26 11.04 0.06 3.78
CA TRP A 26 9.97 1.00 4.03
C TRP A 26 8.59 0.31 3.98
N ALA A 27 8.38 -0.60 3.04
CA ALA A 27 7.13 -1.35 2.92
C ALA A 27 6.98 -2.37 4.05
N ILE A 28 8.05 -3.05 4.42
CA ILE A 28 8.07 -4.00 5.55
C ILE A 28 7.72 -3.27 6.85
N SER A 29 8.36 -2.12 7.10
CA SER A 29 8.08 -1.31 8.29
C SER A 29 6.64 -0.79 8.32
N LEU A 30 6.12 -0.35 7.19
CA LEU A 30 4.73 0.08 7.06
C LEU A 30 3.76 -1.06 7.41
N MET A 31 3.97 -2.25 6.86
CA MET A 31 3.13 -3.42 7.15
C MET A 31 3.22 -3.83 8.62
N GLN A 32 4.39 -3.78 9.23
CA GLN A 32 4.55 -4.06 10.66
C GLN A 32 3.80 -3.05 11.54
N ASN A 33 3.85 -1.78 11.20
CA ASN A 33 3.12 -0.74 11.93
C ASN A 33 1.61 -0.92 11.82
N LEU A 34 1.11 -1.28 10.66
CA LEU A 34 -0.31 -1.57 10.46
C LEU A 34 -0.74 -2.84 11.20
N ALA A 35 0.09 -3.87 11.22
CA ALA A 35 -0.18 -5.09 11.99
C ALA A 35 -0.26 -4.79 13.50
N LYS A 36 0.63 -3.95 14.02
CA LYS A 36 0.57 -3.50 15.42
C LYS A 36 -0.70 -2.70 15.70
N TYR A 37 -1.11 -1.84 14.78
CA TYR A 37 -2.36 -1.09 14.90
C TYR A 37 -3.56 -2.02 15.00
N VAL A 38 -3.67 -3.00 14.12
CA VAL A 38 -4.76 -4.00 14.14
C VAL A 38 -4.75 -4.79 15.46
N TYR A 39 -3.60 -5.22 15.89
CA TYR A 39 -3.45 -5.98 17.14
C TYR A 39 -3.89 -5.17 18.37
N LYS A 40 -3.49 -3.91 18.46
CA LYS A 40 -3.82 -3.05 19.59
C LYS A 40 -5.26 -2.56 19.59
N SER A 41 -5.76 -2.14 18.43
CA SER A 41 -7.10 -1.55 18.30
C SER A 41 -8.21 -2.59 18.19
N LYS A 42 -7.87 -3.84 17.86
CA LYS A 42 -8.83 -4.91 17.53
C LYS A 42 -9.72 -4.57 16.32
N LYS A 43 -9.31 -3.59 15.51
CA LYS A 43 -9.95 -3.24 14.24
C LYS A 43 -9.14 -3.81 13.09
N TRP A 44 -9.80 -4.37 12.10
CA TRP A 44 -9.14 -4.94 10.93
C TRP A 44 -9.48 -4.15 9.67
N PHE A 45 -8.71 -4.39 8.62
CA PHE A 45 -8.95 -3.81 7.31
C PHE A 45 -9.73 -4.78 6.42
N GLU A 46 -10.56 -4.23 5.54
CA GLU A 46 -11.27 -4.97 4.50
C GLU A 46 -10.97 -4.37 3.13
N ALA A 47 -11.39 -5.07 2.08
CA ALA A 47 -11.23 -4.57 0.72
C ALA A 47 -11.87 -3.18 0.56
N TYR A 48 -11.18 -2.32 -0.16
CA TYR A 48 -11.61 -0.95 -0.44
C TYR A 48 -11.71 -0.04 0.79
N HIS A 49 -11.00 -0.38 1.85
CA HIS A 49 -10.67 0.57 2.92
C HIS A 49 -9.45 1.40 2.55
N PHE A 50 -9.27 2.53 3.20
CA PHE A 50 -8.07 3.34 3.06
C PHE A 50 -7.68 3.94 4.41
N ILE A 51 -6.40 4.29 4.53
CA ILE A 51 -5.85 4.88 5.76
C ILE A 51 -4.79 5.92 5.39
N PRO A 52 -4.82 7.11 6.01
CA PRO A 52 -3.72 8.06 5.88
C PRO A 52 -2.52 7.59 6.71
N SER A 53 -1.33 7.84 6.20
CA SER A 53 -0.11 7.56 6.97
C SER A 53 0.34 8.74 7.84
N ASN A 54 -0.25 9.92 7.63
CA ASN A 54 0.10 11.20 8.27
C ASN A 54 1.55 11.67 7.99
N SER A 55 2.22 11.00 7.08
CA SER A 55 3.58 11.30 6.64
C SER A 55 3.81 10.64 5.27
N PRO A 56 4.86 10.99 4.54
CA PRO A 56 5.25 10.21 3.37
C PRO A 56 5.42 8.73 3.73
N LEU A 57 5.05 7.83 2.84
CA LEU A 57 5.15 6.38 3.09
C LEU A 57 6.55 5.94 3.44
N ARG A 58 7.54 6.65 2.94
CA ARG A 58 8.93 6.47 3.32
C ARG A 58 9.48 7.78 3.89
N LEU A 59 10.00 7.73 5.11
CA LEU A 59 10.63 8.88 5.73
C LEU A 59 11.92 9.25 4.98
N ASN A 60 12.20 10.55 4.91
CA ASN A 60 13.39 11.13 4.24
C ASN A 60 13.47 10.82 2.73
N ALA A 61 12.36 10.46 2.12
CA ALA A 61 12.26 10.27 0.68
C ALA A 61 11.34 11.32 0.06
N ASP A 62 11.66 11.74 -1.15
CA ASP A 62 10.80 12.62 -1.94
C ASP A 62 9.72 11.79 -2.63
N THR A 63 8.67 11.50 -1.90
CA THR A 63 7.52 10.75 -2.41
C THR A 63 6.22 11.50 -2.16
N LYS A 64 5.32 11.46 -3.14
CA LYS A 64 3.98 12.02 -3.02
C LYS A 64 2.98 11.08 -2.35
N LEU A 65 3.37 9.85 -2.07
CA LEU A 65 2.51 8.85 -1.47
C LEU A 65 2.41 9.07 0.03
N VAL A 66 1.20 9.33 0.52
CA VAL A 66 0.95 9.70 1.92
C VAL A 66 -0.18 8.88 2.55
N GLY A 67 -0.65 7.87 1.89
CA GLY A 67 -1.69 6.99 2.39
C GLY A 67 -1.67 5.64 1.69
N VAL A 68 -2.53 4.76 2.16
CA VAL A 68 -2.65 3.39 1.65
C VAL A 68 -4.11 3.07 1.44
N ALA A 69 -4.43 2.51 0.28
CA ALA A 69 -5.72 1.87 0.01
C ALA A 69 -5.52 0.35 -0.01
N PHE A 70 -6.59 -0.37 0.28
CA PHE A 70 -6.59 -1.83 0.30
C PHE A 70 -7.47 -2.34 -0.83
N ALA A 71 -6.94 -3.26 -1.62
CA ALA A 71 -7.67 -3.93 -2.69
C ALA A 71 -7.54 -5.44 -2.53
N PRO A 72 -8.49 -6.23 -3.05
CA PRO A 72 -8.26 -7.67 -3.16
C PRO A 72 -6.98 -7.94 -3.95
N ASP A 73 -6.17 -8.90 -3.50
CA ASP A 73 -4.91 -9.20 -4.19
C ASP A 73 -5.19 -9.61 -5.64
N THR A 74 -4.43 -9.04 -6.57
CA THR A 74 -4.67 -9.19 -8.00
C THR A 74 -4.35 -10.59 -8.54
N VAL A 75 -3.57 -11.37 -7.82
CA VAL A 75 -3.12 -12.71 -8.23
C VAL A 75 -3.65 -13.78 -7.28
N LEU A 76 -3.48 -13.57 -5.97
CA LEU A 76 -3.75 -14.60 -4.96
C LEU A 76 -5.22 -14.64 -4.52
N GLY A 77 -5.92 -13.49 -4.56
CA GLY A 77 -7.32 -13.39 -4.13
C GLY A 77 -7.51 -13.80 -2.69
N GLY A 78 -8.19 -14.91 -2.47
CA GLY A 78 -8.41 -15.49 -1.15
C GLY A 78 -8.21 -16.99 -1.16
N ILE A 79 -8.09 -17.58 0.02
CA ILE A 79 -7.98 -19.03 0.19
C ILE A 79 -8.91 -19.52 1.28
N ASP A 80 -9.42 -20.74 1.10
CA ASP A 80 -10.19 -21.44 2.12
C ASP A 80 -9.23 -22.22 3.03
N THR A 81 -9.40 -22.04 4.33
CA THR A 81 -8.59 -22.74 5.33
C THR A 81 -9.49 -23.55 6.27
N PRO A 82 -8.95 -24.50 7.06
CA PRO A 82 -9.73 -25.20 8.08
C PRO A 82 -10.38 -24.26 9.11
N ASN A 83 -9.83 -23.05 9.29
CA ASN A 83 -10.32 -22.05 10.23
C ASN A 83 -11.20 -20.98 9.57
N GLY A 84 -11.57 -21.16 8.30
CA GLY A 84 -12.42 -20.26 7.52
C GLY A 84 -11.73 -19.66 6.30
N ARG A 85 -12.42 -18.76 5.63
CA ARG A 85 -11.93 -18.07 4.43
C ARG A 85 -10.95 -16.96 4.81
N VAL A 86 -9.79 -16.93 4.16
CA VAL A 86 -8.80 -15.85 4.28
C VAL A 86 -8.78 -15.03 2.99
N GLU A 87 -9.11 -13.75 3.10
CA GLU A 87 -8.97 -12.80 2.00
C GLU A 87 -7.60 -12.13 2.06
N LEU A 88 -6.87 -12.19 0.95
CA LEU A 88 -5.57 -11.55 0.84
C LEU A 88 -5.75 -10.14 0.29
N LEU A 89 -5.38 -9.14 1.08
CA LEU A 89 -5.47 -7.74 0.69
C LEU A 89 -4.12 -7.22 0.23
N GLN A 90 -4.13 -6.52 -0.89
CA GLN A 90 -2.97 -5.80 -1.40
C GLN A 90 -3.02 -4.34 -0.96
N MET A 91 -1.95 -3.86 -0.36
CA MET A 91 -1.76 -2.45 -0.03
C MET A 91 -1.28 -1.69 -1.25
N VAL A 92 -1.90 -0.56 -1.53
CA VAL A 92 -1.58 0.30 -2.67
C VAL A 92 -1.36 1.72 -2.17
N GLY A 93 -0.21 2.31 -2.49
CA GLY A 93 0.10 3.69 -2.11
C GLY A 93 -0.75 4.70 -2.86
N ILE A 94 -1.24 5.72 -2.16
CA ILE A 94 -2.03 6.82 -2.72
C ILE A 94 -1.40 8.17 -2.41
N THR A 95 -1.64 9.14 -3.31
CA THR A 95 -1.15 10.51 -3.16
C THR A 95 -2.06 11.32 -2.24
N GLN A 96 -1.61 12.51 -1.84
CA GLN A 96 -2.39 13.42 -1.02
C GLN A 96 -3.71 13.79 -1.71
N ARG A 97 -3.68 14.08 -3.00
CA ARG A 97 -4.88 14.44 -3.76
C ARG A 97 -5.89 13.32 -3.83
N GLU A 98 -5.41 12.10 -4.07
CA GLU A 98 -6.25 10.90 -4.06
C GLU A 98 -6.86 10.66 -2.67
N LEU A 99 -6.06 10.85 -1.63
CA LEU A 99 -6.51 10.72 -0.24
C LEU A 99 -7.59 11.76 0.10
N ASP A 100 -7.40 13.02 -0.30
CA ASP A 100 -8.37 14.08 -0.05
C ASP A 100 -9.68 13.81 -0.77
N TRP A 101 -9.62 13.35 -2.00
CA TRP A 101 -10.79 12.94 -2.76
C TRP A 101 -11.57 11.79 -2.10
N LEU A 102 -10.86 10.82 -1.53
CA LEU A 102 -11.49 9.73 -0.77
C LEU A 102 -12.12 10.23 0.54
N ARG A 103 -11.52 11.22 1.18
CA ARG A 103 -12.06 11.81 2.42
C ARG A 103 -13.33 12.63 2.22
N GLU A 104 -13.50 13.22 1.06
CA GLU A 104 -14.73 13.96 0.73
C GLU A 104 -15.97 13.06 0.80
N ASP A 105 -15.83 11.81 0.42
CA ASP A 105 -16.90 10.82 0.46
C ASP A 105 -16.29 9.43 0.73
N PRO A 106 -16.05 9.08 2.01
CA PRO A 106 -15.30 7.89 2.37
C PRO A 106 -16.13 6.60 2.22
N THR A 107 -16.47 6.28 0.99
CA THR A 107 -17.20 5.05 0.65
C THR A 107 -16.27 4.01 0.01
N THR A 108 -16.62 2.73 0.16
CA THR A 108 -15.89 1.65 -0.50
C THR A 108 -15.99 1.76 -2.02
N GLN A 109 -17.10 2.25 -2.54
CA GLN A 109 -17.29 2.47 -3.98
C GLN A 109 -16.29 3.46 -4.55
N ARG A 110 -15.98 4.52 -3.80
CA ARG A 110 -15.00 5.53 -4.22
C ARG A 110 -13.59 4.96 -4.28
N VAL A 111 -13.22 4.18 -3.29
CA VAL A 111 -11.93 3.47 -3.27
C VAL A 111 -11.84 2.47 -4.43
N GLU A 112 -12.90 1.70 -4.67
CA GLU A 112 -12.97 0.77 -5.80
C GLU A 112 -12.77 1.49 -7.13
N SER A 113 -13.44 2.64 -7.32
CA SER A 113 -13.29 3.45 -8.52
C SER A 113 -11.85 3.92 -8.73
N LEU A 114 -11.19 4.37 -7.67
CA LEU A 114 -9.79 4.78 -7.73
C LEU A 114 -8.88 3.59 -8.11
N ILE A 115 -9.09 2.45 -7.49
CA ILE A 115 -8.33 1.23 -7.79
C ILE A 115 -8.53 0.79 -9.23
N ASP A 116 -9.75 0.86 -9.75
CA ASP A 116 -10.05 0.51 -11.14
C ASP A 116 -9.38 1.47 -12.14
N MET A 117 -9.32 2.75 -11.82
CA MET A 117 -8.56 3.71 -12.61
C MET A 117 -7.07 3.39 -12.62
N MET A 118 -6.52 3.02 -11.47
CA MET A 118 -5.12 2.61 -11.37
C MET A 118 -4.82 1.34 -12.17
N ARG A 119 -5.73 0.37 -12.16
CA ARG A 119 -5.56 -0.91 -12.87
C ARG A 119 -5.45 -0.77 -14.37
N LYS A 120 -6.00 0.28 -14.96
CA LYS A 120 -5.88 0.55 -16.40
C LYS A 120 -4.43 0.74 -16.84
N ASP A 121 -3.63 1.37 -15.99
CA ASP A 121 -2.20 1.61 -16.29
C ASP A 121 -1.29 0.60 -15.57
N ASN A 122 -1.73 0.09 -14.44
CA ASN A 122 -0.93 -0.72 -13.52
C ASN A 122 -1.75 -1.92 -13.03
N PRO A 123 -1.91 -2.95 -13.87
CA PRO A 123 -2.79 -4.09 -13.55
C PRO A 123 -2.43 -4.83 -12.27
N LEU A 124 -1.15 -4.85 -11.90
CA LEU A 124 -0.67 -5.50 -10.68
C LEU A 124 -0.67 -4.58 -9.46
N LEU A 125 -1.11 -3.33 -9.62
CA LEU A 125 -1.15 -2.33 -8.54
C LEU A 125 0.20 -2.19 -7.81
N ILE A 126 1.28 -2.09 -8.57
CA ILE A 126 2.62 -1.91 -8.04
C ILE A 126 2.75 -0.50 -7.49
N THR A 127 3.15 -0.39 -6.22
CA THR A 127 3.41 0.90 -5.59
C THR A 127 4.81 1.40 -5.95
N ASN A 128 4.88 2.56 -6.59
CA ASN A 128 6.12 3.20 -6.97
C ASN A 128 6.26 4.52 -6.21
N LEU A 129 7.26 4.63 -5.35
CA LEU A 129 7.52 5.84 -4.56
C LEU A 129 7.80 7.08 -5.42
N LYS A 130 8.27 6.89 -6.64
CA LYS A 130 8.53 7.97 -7.61
C LYS A 130 7.30 8.37 -8.42
N ARG A 131 6.16 7.75 -8.17
CA ARG A 131 4.93 8.07 -8.91
C ARG A 131 4.54 9.54 -8.73
N THR A 132 4.40 10.23 -9.84
CA THR A 132 3.90 11.61 -9.88
C THR A 132 2.50 11.69 -10.49
N LYS A 133 2.08 10.64 -11.20
CA LYS A 133 0.75 10.57 -11.80
C LYS A 133 -0.32 10.42 -10.72
N GLU A 134 -1.34 11.23 -10.83
CA GLU A 134 -2.54 11.19 -10.02
C GLU A 134 -3.72 10.74 -10.88
N TYR A 135 -4.61 9.93 -10.30
CA TYR A 135 -5.74 9.33 -11.02
C TYR A 135 -7.05 10.08 -10.82
N ILE A 136 -6.97 11.19 -10.09
CA ILE A 136 -8.11 12.06 -9.81
C ILE A 136 -7.94 13.41 -10.52
#